data_de5fb8aeae1f570f3be2854353b42ffe
#
_entry.id   de5fb8aeae1f570f3be2854353b42ffe
#
_cell.length_a   1.000
_cell.length_b   1.000
_cell.length_c   1.000
_cell.angle_alpha   90.00
_cell.angle_beta   90.00
_cell.angle_gamma   90.00
#
_symmetry.space_group_name_H-M   'P 1'
#
loop_
_entity.id
_entity.type
_entity.pdbx_description
1 polymer ?
#
loop_
_entity_poly.entity_id
_entity_poly.type
_entity_poly.pdbx_seq_one_letter_code
_entity_poly.pdbx_strand_id
1 'polypeptide(L)'
;MSEKKYSPEEVEKIKTRILEALEQVIDPELGIDIVNLGLIYEIRFDETNGETEIDMTLTTMGCPLADLLTDQIYDAMSDVPEVTKTEVKLVWYPAWTVEKMSRYARIALGIK
;
A
#
# COMPACT_ATOMS: atom_id res chain seq x y z
N MET A 1 9.32 15.64 -24.52
CA MET A 1 10.28 15.26 -23.49
C MET A 1 9.63 15.41 -22.11
N SER A 2 9.58 14.32 -21.40
CA SER A 2 8.97 14.38 -20.07
C SER A 2 10.00 14.91 -19.06
N GLU A 3 9.63 15.97 -18.38
CA GLU A 3 10.45 16.52 -17.32
C GLU A 3 10.01 15.94 -15.99
N LYS A 4 10.97 15.59 -15.15
CA LYS A 4 10.68 15.11 -13.82
C LYS A 4 10.15 16.28 -12.99
N LYS A 5 8.94 16.13 -12.49
CA LYS A 5 8.28 17.14 -11.68
C LYS A 5 8.86 17.22 -10.28
N TYR A 6 9.44 16.12 -9.82
CA TYR A 6 9.96 15.97 -8.46
C TYR A 6 11.38 15.44 -8.48
N SER A 7 12.19 15.91 -7.53
CA SER A 7 13.54 15.40 -7.36
C SER A 7 13.49 14.02 -6.70
N PRO A 8 14.58 13.21 -6.76
CA PRO A 8 14.62 11.92 -6.07
C PRO A 8 14.31 12.03 -4.58
N GLU A 9 14.76 13.09 -3.92
CA GLU A 9 14.48 13.31 -2.50
C GLU A 9 13.01 13.57 -2.26
N GLU A 10 12.39 14.34 -3.14
CA GLU A 10 10.95 14.61 -3.06
C GLU A 10 10.14 13.34 -3.29
N VAL A 11 10.57 12.51 -4.25
CA VAL A 11 9.91 11.24 -4.52
C VAL A 11 9.94 10.34 -3.29
N GLU A 12 11.07 10.28 -2.59
CA GLU A 12 11.16 9.48 -1.37
C GLU A 12 10.21 10.00 -0.28
N LYS A 13 10.11 11.32 -0.13
CA LYS A 13 9.17 11.92 0.82
C LYS A 13 7.73 11.63 0.45
N ILE A 14 7.42 11.67 -0.85
CA ILE A 14 6.08 11.36 -1.34
C ILE A 14 5.75 9.91 -1.06
N LYS A 15 6.67 8.99 -1.33
CA LYS A 15 6.46 7.57 -1.04
C LYS A 15 6.25 7.31 0.45
N THR A 16 6.96 8.03 1.30
CA THR A 16 6.77 7.92 2.75
C THR A 16 5.36 8.35 3.13
N ARG A 17 4.87 9.46 2.56
CA ARG A 17 3.50 9.92 2.81
C ARG A 17 2.47 8.95 2.26
N ILE A 18 2.76 8.31 1.14
CA ILE A 18 1.89 7.27 0.59
C ILE A 18 1.79 6.11 1.59
N LEU A 19 2.91 5.66 2.13
CA LEU A 19 2.91 4.59 3.13
C LEU A 19 2.12 5.00 4.38
N GLU A 20 2.31 6.24 4.85
CA GLU A 20 1.57 6.74 6.00
C GLU A 20 0.07 6.78 5.73
N ALA A 21 -0.32 7.17 4.52
CA ALA A 21 -1.73 7.15 4.12
C ALA A 21 -2.28 5.72 4.11
N LEU A 22 -1.50 4.79 3.58
CA LEU A 22 -1.91 3.37 3.53
C LEU A 22 -2.00 2.74 4.91
N GLU A 23 -1.28 3.26 5.89
CA GLU A 23 -1.38 2.80 7.28
C GLU A 23 -2.74 3.11 7.90
N GLN A 24 -3.55 3.97 7.26
CA GLN A 24 -4.91 4.23 7.70
C GLN A 24 -5.89 3.17 7.21
N VAL A 25 -5.47 2.32 6.28
CA VAL A 25 -6.32 1.25 5.74
C VAL A 25 -6.16 0.02 6.62
N ILE A 26 -7.23 -0.31 7.33
CA ILE A 26 -7.22 -1.38 8.34
C ILE A 26 -7.96 -2.59 7.81
N ASP A 27 -7.33 -3.77 7.90
CA ASP A 27 -7.99 -5.02 7.59
C ASP A 27 -9.02 -5.30 8.69
N PRO A 28 -10.32 -5.38 8.35
CA PRO A 28 -11.36 -5.51 9.37
C PRO A 28 -11.35 -6.87 10.09
N GLU A 29 -10.75 -7.88 9.50
CA GLU A 29 -10.68 -9.19 10.14
C GLU A 29 -9.58 -9.25 11.21
N LEU A 30 -8.46 -8.59 10.93
CA LEU A 30 -7.30 -8.66 11.82
C LEU A 30 -7.11 -7.40 12.67
N GLY A 31 -7.72 -6.28 12.27
CA GLY A 31 -7.60 -5.03 13.00
C GLY A 31 -6.24 -4.37 12.88
N ILE A 32 -5.45 -4.77 11.90
CA ILE A 32 -4.10 -4.25 11.66
C ILE A 32 -4.09 -3.60 10.26
N ASP A 33 -3.32 -2.52 10.12
CA ASP A 33 -3.22 -1.85 8.83
C ASP A 33 -2.48 -2.71 7.79
N ILE A 34 -2.80 -2.47 6.52
CA ILE A 34 -2.28 -3.30 5.43
C ILE A 34 -0.76 -3.18 5.23
N VAL A 35 -0.17 -2.07 5.65
CA VAL A 35 1.29 -1.91 5.54
C VAL A 35 1.99 -2.83 6.54
N ASN A 36 1.55 -2.83 7.79
CA ASN A 36 2.14 -3.69 8.82
C ASN A 36 1.83 -5.16 8.59
N LEU A 37 0.72 -5.47 7.91
CA LEU A 37 0.41 -6.85 7.54
C LEU A 37 1.30 -7.38 6.41
N GLY A 38 2.04 -6.50 5.74
CA GLY A 38 2.89 -6.91 4.64
C GLY A 38 2.13 -7.17 3.35
N LEU A 39 0.97 -6.54 3.18
CA LEU A 39 0.16 -6.72 1.99
C LEU A 39 0.59 -5.82 0.83
N ILE A 40 1.33 -4.77 1.11
CA ILE A 40 1.84 -3.85 0.09
C ILE A 40 3.22 -4.32 -0.33
N TYR A 41 3.34 -4.79 -1.58
CA TYR A 41 4.59 -5.33 -2.09
C TYR A 41 5.45 -4.28 -2.75
N GLU A 42 4.85 -3.37 -3.49
CA GLU A 42 5.61 -2.35 -4.18
C GLU A 42 4.75 -1.12 -4.43
N ILE A 43 5.39 0.04 -4.38
CA ILE A 43 4.77 1.31 -4.72
C ILE A 43 5.62 1.95 -5.80
N ARG A 44 5.02 2.24 -6.95
CA ARG A 44 5.67 2.92 -8.07
C ARG A 44 5.02 4.27 -8.27
N PHE A 45 5.77 5.32 -8.08
CA PHE A 45 5.31 6.68 -8.26
C PHE A 45 5.97 7.28 -9.50
N ASP A 46 5.15 7.74 -10.45
CA ASP A 46 5.67 8.38 -11.66
C ASP A 46 5.97 9.85 -11.36
N GLU A 47 7.24 10.19 -11.35
CA GLU A 47 7.70 11.52 -10.99
C GLU A 47 7.43 12.57 -12.07
N THR A 48 6.90 12.17 -13.22
CA THR A 48 6.55 13.11 -14.28
C THR A 48 5.09 13.56 -14.21
N ASN A 49 4.19 12.68 -13.79
CA ASN A 49 2.75 12.99 -13.82
C ASN A 49 2.02 12.68 -12.50
N GLY A 50 2.69 12.06 -11.53
CA GLY A 50 2.07 11.74 -10.24
C GLY A 50 1.20 10.50 -10.24
N GLU A 51 1.17 9.73 -11.32
CA GLU A 51 0.45 8.47 -11.33
C GLU A 51 1.17 7.46 -10.44
N THR A 52 0.39 6.72 -9.67
CA THR A 52 0.94 5.79 -8.68
C THR A 52 0.35 4.41 -8.90
N GLU A 53 1.19 3.39 -8.92
CA GLU A 53 0.77 1.99 -8.96
C GLU A 53 1.16 1.33 -7.64
N ILE A 54 0.24 0.55 -7.09
CA ILE A 54 0.46 -0.16 -5.84
C ILE A 54 0.22 -1.64 -6.08
N ASP A 55 1.25 -2.46 -5.86
CA ASP A 55 1.10 -3.91 -5.91
C ASP A 55 0.70 -4.38 -4.52
N MET A 56 -0.45 -5.01 -4.43
CA MET A 56 -1.02 -5.48 -3.17
C MET A 56 -1.38 -6.94 -3.27
N THR A 57 -1.21 -7.66 -2.18
CA THR A 57 -1.69 -9.02 -2.07
C THR A 57 -2.69 -9.14 -0.94
N LEU A 58 -3.28 -10.31 -0.79
CA LEU A 58 -4.19 -10.61 0.30
C LEU A 58 -3.70 -11.86 1.04
N THR A 59 -4.12 -12.01 2.28
CA THR A 59 -3.72 -13.16 3.09
C THR A 59 -4.35 -14.46 2.59
N THR A 60 -5.48 -14.36 1.90
CA THR A 60 -6.22 -15.54 1.41
C THR A 60 -6.77 -15.24 0.01
N MET A 61 -6.59 -16.17 -0.91
CA MET A 61 -7.15 -16.05 -2.25
C MET A 61 -8.68 -16.11 -2.21
N GLY A 62 -9.32 -15.35 -3.09
CA GLY A 62 -10.77 -15.32 -3.20
C GLY A 62 -11.47 -14.56 -2.09
N CYS A 63 -10.73 -13.80 -1.32
CA CYS A 63 -11.30 -13.02 -0.23
C CYS A 63 -12.11 -11.84 -0.79
N PRO A 64 -13.38 -11.65 -0.35
CA PRO A 64 -14.18 -10.51 -0.81
C PRO A 64 -13.67 -9.17 -0.32
N LEU A 65 -12.69 -9.16 0.57
CA LEU A 65 -12.10 -7.92 1.09
C LEU A 65 -11.32 -7.14 0.05
N ALA A 66 -10.98 -7.75 -1.09
CA ALA A 66 -10.20 -7.07 -2.12
C ALA A 66 -10.83 -5.75 -2.53
N ASP A 67 -12.13 -5.77 -2.83
CA ASP A 67 -12.84 -4.56 -3.26
C ASP A 67 -12.89 -3.52 -2.15
N LEU A 68 -13.17 -3.95 -0.93
CA LEU A 68 -13.22 -3.06 0.22
C LEU A 68 -11.88 -2.38 0.48
N LEU A 69 -10.81 -3.16 0.49
CA LEU A 69 -9.47 -2.61 0.73
C LEU A 69 -9.03 -1.70 -0.41
N THR A 70 -9.36 -2.05 -1.64
CA THR A 70 -9.04 -1.22 -2.80
C THR A 70 -9.73 0.14 -2.70
N ASP A 71 -11.01 0.15 -2.35
CA ASP A 71 -11.75 1.40 -2.18
C ASP A 71 -11.14 2.25 -1.07
N GLN A 72 -10.75 1.65 0.04
CA GLN A 72 -10.11 2.37 1.13
C GLN A 72 -8.75 2.91 0.75
N ILE A 73 -8.02 2.18 -0.09
CA ILE A 73 -6.73 2.65 -0.60
C ILE A 73 -6.94 3.90 -1.46
N TYR A 74 -7.93 3.90 -2.35
CA TYR A 74 -8.21 5.08 -3.17
C TYR A 74 -8.55 6.28 -2.30
N ASP A 75 -9.36 6.08 -1.25
CA ASP A 75 -9.70 7.15 -0.31
C ASP A 75 -8.45 7.68 0.39
N ALA A 76 -7.61 6.78 0.88
CA ALA A 76 -6.38 7.17 1.57
C ALA A 76 -5.44 7.95 0.66
N MET A 77 -5.31 7.51 -0.59
CA MET A 77 -4.42 8.16 -1.55
C MET A 77 -4.89 9.56 -1.92
N SER A 78 -6.19 9.85 -1.76
CA SER A 78 -6.70 11.20 -2.03
C SER A 78 -6.13 12.24 -1.06
N ASP A 79 -5.57 11.79 0.06
CA ASP A 79 -4.92 12.69 1.03
C ASP A 79 -3.48 13.06 0.64
N VAL A 80 -2.96 12.44 -0.41
CA VAL A 80 -1.60 12.75 -0.91
C VAL A 80 -1.75 13.60 -2.17
N PRO A 81 -1.56 14.93 -2.07
CA PRO A 81 -1.86 15.82 -3.20
C PRO A 81 -0.99 15.60 -4.44
N GLU A 82 0.20 15.04 -4.27
CA GLU A 82 1.08 14.76 -5.40
C GLU A 82 0.62 13.57 -6.25
N VAL A 83 -0.24 12.73 -5.70
CA VAL A 83 -0.77 11.57 -6.42
C VAL A 83 -1.96 12.03 -7.27
N THR A 84 -1.83 11.88 -8.59
CA THR A 84 -2.88 12.31 -9.52
C THR A 84 -3.81 11.17 -9.91
N LYS A 85 -3.30 9.93 -9.83
CA LYS A 85 -4.08 8.75 -10.16
C LYS A 85 -3.49 7.56 -9.40
N THR A 86 -4.33 6.70 -8.92
CA THR A 86 -3.90 5.49 -8.21
C THR A 86 -4.42 4.27 -8.93
N GLU A 87 -3.56 3.29 -9.15
CA GLU A 87 -3.94 1.99 -9.67
C GLU A 87 -3.46 0.93 -8.70
N VAL A 88 -4.37 0.08 -8.24
CA VAL A 88 -4.05 -1.02 -7.35
C VAL A 88 -4.06 -2.31 -8.14
N LYS A 89 -2.95 -3.03 -8.11
CA LYS A 89 -2.83 -4.32 -8.78
C LYS A 89 -2.74 -5.42 -7.74
N LEU A 90 -3.61 -6.41 -7.84
CA LEU A 90 -3.54 -7.58 -6.99
C LEU A 90 -2.50 -8.54 -7.55
N VAL A 91 -1.55 -8.91 -6.71
CA VAL A 91 -0.49 -9.85 -7.08
C VAL A 91 -0.53 -11.02 -6.09
N TRP A 92 -0.30 -12.22 -6.59
CA TRP A 92 -0.37 -13.43 -5.78
C TRP A 92 0.97 -14.14 -5.63
N TYR A 93 2.01 -13.55 -6.21
CA TYR A 93 3.37 -14.08 -6.11
C TYR A 93 4.33 -12.94 -5.80
N PRO A 94 5.22 -13.13 -4.85
CA PRO A 94 5.32 -14.29 -3.95
C PRO A 94 4.10 -14.38 -3.03
N ALA A 95 3.75 -15.60 -2.62
CA ALA A 95 2.61 -15.81 -1.74
C ALA A 95 2.84 -15.12 -0.40
N TRP A 96 1.77 -14.54 0.15
CA TRP A 96 1.85 -13.91 1.46
C TRP A 96 2.06 -14.94 2.56
N THR A 97 2.94 -14.61 3.51
CA THR A 97 3.17 -15.42 4.71
C THR A 97 3.26 -14.50 5.92
N VAL A 98 3.13 -15.06 7.11
CA VAL A 98 3.22 -14.28 8.35
C VAL A 98 4.58 -13.60 8.52
N GLU A 99 5.60 -14.11 7.85
CA GLU A 99 6.93 -13.50 7.89
C GLU A 99 6.96 -12.12 7.22
N LYS A 100 5.99 -11.82 6.36
CA LYS A 100 5.88 -10.52 5.72
C LYS A 100 5.29 -9.46 6.64
N MET A 101 4.69 -9.87 7.75
CA MET A 101 4.19 -8.93 8.74
C MET A 101 5.33 -8.21 9.44
N SER A 102 5.09 -6.96 9.81
CA SER A 102 6.02 -6.23 10.67
C SER A 102 6.06 -6.87 12.06
N ARG A 103 7.10 -6.56 12.81
CA ARG A 103 7.20 -7.04 14.19
C ARG A 103 6.01 -6.58 15.02
N TYR A 104 5.61 -5.33 14.82
CA TYR A 104 4.43 -4.78 15.50
C TYR A 104 3.18 -5.63 15.26
N ALA A 105 2.92 -5.97 13.99
CA ALA A 105 1.73 -6.74 13.63
C ALA A 105 1.78 -8.14 14.25
N ARG A 106 2.93 -8.79 14.21
CA ARG A 106 3.08 -10.12 14.79
C ARG A 106 2.83 -10.11 16.29
N ILE A 107 3.36 -9.11 16.97
CA ILE A 107 3.15 -8.97 18.42
C ILE A 107 1.68 -8.71 18.72
N ALA A 108 1.06 -7.80 17.99
CA ALA A 108 -0.34 -7.44 18.18
C ALA A 108 -1.29 -8.63 18.00
N LEU A 109 -0.94 -9.54 17.09
CA LEU A 109 -1.76 -10.73 16.81
C LEU A 109 -1.33 -11.97 17.62
N GLY A 110 -0.31 -11.84 18.44
CA GLY A 110 0.17 -12.95 19.27
C GLY A 110 0.98 -13.98 18.49
N ILE A 111 1.53 -13.61 17.35
CA ILE A 111 2.37 -14.46 16.52
C ILE A 111 3.83 -14.24 16.90
N LYS A 112 4.55 -15.30 17.13
CA LYS A 112 5.97 -15.21 17.50
C LYS A 112 6.90 -15.28 16.31
#